data_793526f347992117b608c807699081f3
#
_entry.id   793526f347992117b608c807699081f3
#
_cell.length_a   1.000
_cell.length_b   1.000
_cell.length_c   1.000
_cell.angle_alpha   90.00
_cell.angle_beta   90.00
_cell.angle_gamma   90.00
#
_symmetry.space_group_name_H-M   'P 1'
#
loop_
_entity.id
_entity.type
_entity.pdbx_description
1 polymer ?
#
loop_
_entity_poly.entity_id
_entity_poly.type
_entity_poly.pdbx_seq_one_letter_code
_entity_poly.pdbx_strand_id
1 'polypeptide(L)'
;MKHRDDKIARAAHIKARTEGTSNEISFSVLDAAKYAVDNKRQRFSFREFVSNRAARREASSDVSRETSEGSPSKASRIRQAQEGSRKQMREAKVARVSRKPSRHSAQHAAAKQKQLSTKRISLEEEIARRKARRRLGRIAALSTIAVITMVFVAIGVWIWHVDVTEQQGYEAMLMDSIELVSQTDDVILQIDGIVNDPFSDDSKKSKQSTLSEIPGCLDVLEQANVKAREASAGLKDPTVKDIANQTVISIAARQAMMQQASELLDASLQVDEAAQLCQDIWSVVLDADDVTHVASKLVEADDPAGSKEKTQQANRLFTDSLAQLKTFQAEHAEVELSVATAYIEKRIEAAGYAIAADDALIDRNKEEALVQNDWYNEAETEAATLAMKLPSDMDKLFHDAYSEQYSSLIKAYAAKRAEAGTSDAVIRDYLGAQGK
;
A
#
# COMPACT_ATOMS: atom_id res chain seq x y z
N MET A 1 11.16 -23.23 -2.70
CA MET A 1 11.60 -24.12 -1.62
C MET A 1 12.98 -24.71 -1.85
N LYS A 2 13.34 -25.30 -2.99
CA LYS A 2 14.69 -25.88 -3.23
C LYS A 2 15.89 -24.94 -2.99
N HIS A 3 15.78 -23.64 -3.26
CA HIS A 3 16.88 -22.67 -3.07
C HIS A 3 17.17 -22.32 -1.59
N ARG A 4 16.23 -22.58 -0.68
CA ARG A 4 16.41 -22.31 0.77
C ARG A 4 17.17 -23.42 1.45
N ASP A 5 16.92 -24.66 1.04
CA ASP A 5 17.56 -25.85 1.58
C ASP A 5 19.04 -25.94 1.16
N ASP A 6 19.39 -25.46 -0.06
CA ASP A 6 20.78 -25.38 -0.53
C ASP A 6 21.65 -24.40 0.28
N LYS A 7 21.06 -23.32 0.81
CA LYS A 7 21.80 -22.33 1.62
C LYS A 7 22.06 -22.86 3.04
N ILE A 8 21.08 -23.55 3.61
CA ILE A 8 21.22 -24.21 4.92
C ILE A 8 22.23 -25.36 4.83
N ALA A 9 22.22 -26.13 3.73
CA ALA A 9 23.18 -27.19 3.47
C ALA A 9 24.63 -26.65 3.32
N ARG A 10 24.82 -25.49 2.70
CA ARG A 10 26.15 -24.85 2.60
C ARG A 10 26.65 -24.35 3.94
N ALA A 11 25.79 -23.77 4.79
CA ALA A 11 26.14 -23.38 6.14
C ALA A 11 26.50 -24.60 7.01
N ALA A 12 25.83 -25.74 6.86
CA ALA A 12 26.16 -26.99 7.54
C ALA A 12 27.45 -27.62 7.03
N HIS A 13 27.81 -27.48 5.75
CA HIS A 13 29.07 -27.99 5.17
C HIS A 13 30.31 -27.25 5.70
N ILE A 14 30.17 -25.97 6.09
CA ILE A 14 31.29 -25.22 6.69
C ILE A 14 31.63 -25.74 8.06
N LYS A 15 30.61 -26.15 8.85
CA LYS A 15 30.83 -26.77 10.16
C LYS A 15 31.59 -28.10 10.08
N ALA A 16 31.44 -28.85 9.00
CA ALA A 16 32.13 -30.12 8.79
C ALA A 16 33.60 -29.96 8.32
N ARG A 17 34.01 -28.78 7.87
CA ARG A 17 35.35 -28.50 7.36
C ARG A 17 36.31 -27.97 8.41
N THR A 18 35.81 -27.55 9.59
CA THR A 18 36.57 -26.96 10.69
C THR A 18 37.07 -27.99 11.71
N GLU A 19 36.74 -29.28 11.58
CA GLU A 19 37.34 -30.35 12.41
C GLU A 19 38.76 -30.62 11.96
N GLY A 20 39.70 -29.75 12.29
CA GLY A 20 41.13 -30.02 12.09
C GLY A 20 42.06 -28.83 11.96
N THR A 21 41.62 -27.62 11.83
CA THR A 21 42.48 -26.42 11.77
C THR A 21 42.04 -25.35 12.76
N SER A 22 42.93 -25.02 13.68
CA SER A 22 42.70 -24.16 14.85
C SER A 22 42.52 -22.66 14.53
N ASN A 23 42.30 -22.26 13.29
CA ASN A 23 42.29 -20.85 12.89
C ASN A 23 41.16 -20.45 11.91
N GLU A 24 40.19 -21.31 11.63
CA GLU A 24 39.08 -20.91 10.76
C GLU A 24 37.94 -20.32 11.59
N ILE A 25 37.93 -18.99 11.70
CA ILE A 25 36.80 -18.22 12.18
C ILE A 25 35.74 -18.24 11.07
N SER A 26 34.56 -18.82 11.33
CA SER A 26 33.54 -19.05 10.32
C SER A 26 32.68 -17.77 10.07
N PHE A 27 33.01 -17.02 9.03
CA PHE A 27 32.29 -15.79 8.62
C PHE A 27 31.10 -16.02 7.66
N SER A 28 30.76 -17.27 7.39
CA SER A 28 29.80 -17.63 6.34
C SER A 28 28.35 -17.21 6.58
N VAL A 29 28.01 -16.82 7.80
CA VAL A 29 26.62 -16.47 8.18
C VAL A 29 26.28 -15.05 7.73
N LEU A 30 27.25 -14.14 7.80
CA LEU A 30 27.10 -12.75 7.31
C LEU A 30 26.96 -12.70 5.78
N ASP A 31 27.71 -13.52 5.07
CA ASP A 31 27.55 -13.65 3.61
C ASP A 31 26.16 -14.18 3.23
N ALA A 32 25.58 -15.09 4.03
CA ALA A 32 24.21 -15.56 3.77
C ALA A 32 23.16 -14.48 4.00
N ALA A 33 23.33 -13.62 5.00
CA ALA A 33 22.45 -12.46 5.24
C ALA A 33 22.62 -11.37 4.16
N LYS A 34 23.85 -11.08 3.74
CA LYS A 34 24.15 -10.14 2.64
C LYS A 34 23.56 -10.59 1.31
N TYR A 35 23.69 -11.88 0.97
CA TYR A 35 23.06 -12.44 -0.25
C TYR A 35 21.53 -12.37 -0.20
N ALA A 36 20.92 -12.34 0.97
CA ALA A 36 19.49 -12.12 1.11
C ALA A 36 19.08 -10.67 0.80
N VAL A 37 19.95 -9.69 1.11
CA VAL A 37 19.73 -8.25 0.86
C VAL A 37 20.05 -7.89 -0.60
N ASP A 38 21.16 -8.35 -1.17
CA ASP A 38 21.57 -8.03 -2.54
C ASP A 38 20.65 -8.62 -3.63
N ASN A 39 20.03 -9.77 -3.38
CA ASN A 39 19.04 -10.34 -4.32
C ASN A 39 17.73 -9.51 -4.38
N LYS A 40 17.49 -8.57 -3.49
CA LYS A 40 16.31 -7.69 -3.53
C LYS A 40 16.48 -6.46 -4.43
N ARG A 41 17.69 -6.08 -4.79
CA ARG A 41 17.92 -5.03 -5.84
C ARG A 41 17.58 -5.51 -7.25
N GLN A 42 17.34 -6.80 -7.46
CA GLN A 42 16.72 -7.28 -8.70
C GLN A 42 15.22 -7.07 -8.61
N ARG A 43 14.77 -6.06 -9.33
CA ARG A 43 13.37 -5.62 -9.54
C ARG A 43 12.39 -6.78 -9.45
N PHE A 44 11.50 -6.76 -8.46
CA PHE A 44 10.33 -7.63 -8.40
C PHE A 44 9.51 -7.44 -9.68
N SER A 45 9.57 -8.41 -10.57
CA SER A 45 8.70 -8.44 -11.73
C SER A 45 7.30 -8.80 -11.27
N PHE A 46 6.36 -7.89 -11.45
CA PHE A 46 4.92 -8.06 -11.20
C PHE A 46 4.34 -9.34 -11.84
N ARG A 47 5.07 -9.92 -12.78
CA ARG A 47 4.75 -11.17 -13.47
C ARG A 47 4.91 -12.41 -12.59
N GLU A 48 5.88 -12.42 -11.67
CA GLU A 48 6.10 -13.53 -10.72
C GLU A 48 5.07 -13.55 -9.59
N PHE A 49 4.62 -12.38 -9.15
CA PHE A 49 3.56 -12.27 -8.13
C PHE A 49 2.21 -12.82 -8.62
N VAL A 50 1.88 -12.58 -9.89
CA VAL A 50 0.62 -13.06 -10.49
C VAL A 50 0.66 -14.58 -10.73
N SER A 51 1.81 -15.15 -11.15
CA SER A 51 1.95 -16.59 -11.37
C SER A 51 1.91 -17.40 -10.07
N ASN A 52 2.50 -16.89 -8.99
CA ASN A 52 2.45 -17.53 -7.67
C ASN A 52 1.04 -17.51 -7.03
N ARG A 53 0.21 -16.52 -7.39
CA ARG A 53 -1.18 -16.44 -6.91
C ARG A 53 -2.11 -17.39 -7.68
N ALA A 54 -1.83 -17.66 -8.95
CA ALA A 54 -2.54 -18.65 -9.76
C ALA A 54 -2.22 -20.06 -9.28
N ALA A 55 -0.94 -20.40 -9.07
CA ALA A 55 -0.50 -21.70 -8.56
C ALA A 55 -1.03 -22.03 -7.14
N ARG A 56 -1.20 -21.00 -6.28
CA ARG A 56 -1.84 -21.18 -4.96
C ARG A 56 -3.35 -21.43 -5.02
N ARG A 57 -4.02 -20.97 -6.06
CA ARG A 57 -5.46 -21.25 -6.25
C ARG A 57 -5.72 -22.68 -6.76
N GLU A 58 -4.85 -23.22 -7.57
CA GLU A 58 -4.94 -24.61 -8.04
C GLU A 58 -4.58 -25.60 -6.93
N ALA A 59 -3.57 -25.31 -6.11
CA ALA A 59 -3.18 -26.17 -4.98
C ALA A 59 -4.22 -26.21 -3.83
N SER A 60 -5.12 -25.22 -3.73
CA SER A 60 -6.19 -25.20 -2.70
C SER A 60 -7.49 -25.89 -3.17
N SER A 61 -7.62 -26.28 -4.44
CA SER A 61 -8.79 -26.96 -4.96
C SER A 61 -8.72 -28.49 -4.85
N ASP A 62 -7.53 -29.07 -4.73
CA ASP A 62 -7.36 -30.53 -4.69
C ASP A 62 -7.34 -31.14 -3.27
N VAL A 63 -7.26 -30.34 -2.19
CA VAL A 63 -7.22 -30.86 -0.81
C VAL A 63 -8.61 -31.02 -0.17
N SER A 64 -9.70 -30.63 -0.86
CA SER A 64 -11.06 -30.62 -0.27
C SER A 64 -11.93 -31.82 -0.68
N ARG A 65 -11.38 -32.93 -1.12
CA ARG A 65 -12.18 -34.04 -1.68
C ARG A 65 -12.19 -35.34 -0.89
N GLU A 66 -11.62 -35.36 0.30
CA GLU A 66 -11.80 -36.55 1.16
C GLU A 66 -12.12 -36.12 2.61
N THR A 67 -13.24 -36.74 3.09
CA THR A 67 -13.81 -36.70 4.45
C THR A 67 -14.70 -35.52 4.86
N SER A 68 -16.01 -35.67 4.73
CA SER A 68 -16.95 -35.84 5.86
C SER A 68 -18.41 -35.83 5.41
N GLU A 69 -19.06 -36.97 5.56
CA GLU A 69 -20.51 -37.08 5.72
C GLU A 69 -20.91 -36.45 7.05
N GLY A 70 -21.90 -35.54 7.03
CA GLY A 70 -22.58 -35.16 8.25
C GLY A 70 -22.91 -33.66 8.41
N SER A 71 -24.21 -33.38 8.27
CA SER A 71 -24.96 -32.17 8.65
C SER A 71 -24.97 -30.97 7.71
N PRO A 72 -26.14 -30.52 7.26
CA PRO A 72 -26.26 -29.36 6.40
C PRO A 72 -26.00 -28.06 7.18
N SER A 73 -24.92 -27.38 6.84
CA SER A 73 -24.54 -26.12 7.44
C SER A 73 -25.45 -24.96 6.99
N LYS A 74 -25.56 -23.90 7.80
CA LYS A 74 -26.34 -22.69 7.50
C LYS A 74 -26.06 -22.05 6.12
N ALA A 75 -24.93 -22.37 5.51
CA ALA A 75 -24.54 -21.89 4.18
C ALA A 75 -25.38 -22.47 3.04
N SER A 76 -25.95 -23.69 3.20
CA SER A 76 -26.82 -24.31 2.18
C SER A 76 -28.19 -23.62 2.09
N ARG A 77 -28.71 -23.09 3.21
CA ARG A 77 -29.99 -22.36 3.23
C ARG A 77 -29.91 -21.01 2.52
N ILE A 78 -28.78 -20.33 2.59
CA ILE A 78 -28.59 -19.03 1.92
C ILE A 78 -28.48 -19.23 0.39
N ARG A 79 -27.85 -20.31 -0.07
CA ARG A 79 -27.76 -20.60 -1.51
C ARG A 79 -29.12 -20.99 -2.13
N GLN A 80 -29.96 -21.72 -1.40
CA GLN A 80 -31.31 -22.05 -1.88
C GLN A 80 -32.20 -20.80 -1.97
N ALA A 81 -32.08 -19.85 -1.06
CA ALA A 81 -32.82 -18.60 -1.13
C ALA A 81 -32.39 -17.71 -2.31
N GLN A 82 -31.10 -17.71 -2.67
CA GLN A 82 -30.58 -16.97 -3.83
C GLN A 82 -30.98 -17.62 -5.18
N GLU A 83 -31.04 -18.94 -5.25
CA GLU A 83 -31.51 -19.65 -6.48
C GLU A 83 -32.99 -19.44 -6.72
N GLY A 84 -33.81 -19.43 -5.68
CA GLY A 84 -35.25 -19.15 -5.79
C GLY A 84 -35.50 -17.73 -6.34
N SER A 85 -34.79 -16.74 -5.86
CA SER A 85 -34.88 -15.35 -6.32
C SER A 85 -34.41 -15.17 -7.78
N ARG A 86 -33.38 -15.91 -8.20
CA ARG A 86 -32.90 -15.90 -9.59
C ARG A 86 -33.88 -16.58 -10.58
N LYS A 87 -34.59 -17.61 -10.15
CA LYS A 87 -35.62 -18.23 -10.98
C LYS A 87 -36.84 -17.35 -11.21
N GLN A 88 -37.32 -16.66 -10.15
CA GLN A 88 -38.44 -15.71 -10.30
C GLN A 88 -38.07 -14.53 -11.20
N MET A 89 -36.81 -14.04 -11.12
CA MET A 89 -36.36 -12.97 -12.01
C MET A 89 -36.17 -13.41 -13.47
N ARG A 90 -35.89 -14.70 -13.71
CA ARG A 90 -35.84 -15.24 -15.07
C ARG A 90 -37.22 -15.45 -15.67
N GLU A 91 -38.21 -15.93 -14.89
CA GLU A 91 -39.57 -16.09 -15.36
C GLU A 91 -40.26 -14.76 -15.68
N ALA A 92 -40.05 -13.73 -14.87
CA ALA A 92 -40.54 -12.38 -15.16
C ALA A 92 -39.93 -11.76 -16.43
N LYS A 93 -38.72 -12.18 -16.82
CA LYS A 93 -38.03 -11.70 -18.04
C LYS A 93 -38.51 -12.43 -19.30
N VAL A 94 -38.93 -13.72 -19.19
CA VAL A 94 -39.45 -14.49 -20.30
C VAL A 94 -40.85 -14.04 -20.70
N ALA A 95 -41.69 -13.63 -19.75
CA ALA A 95 -43.05 -13.15 -20.04
C ALA A 95 -43.11 -11.81 -20.81
N ARG A 96 -42.00 -11.05 -20.87
CA ARG A 96 -41.94 -9.74 -21.61
C ARG A 96 -41.44 -9.84 -23.05
N VAL A 97 -40.97 -11.00 -23.53
CA VAL A 97 -40.32 -11.16 -24.85
C VAL A 97 -41.22 -11.72 -25.94
N SER A 98 -42.53 -11.90 -25.70
CA SER A 98 -43.45 -12.46 -26.71
C SER A 98 -44.07 -11.40 -27.65
N ARG A 99 -43.40 -10.25 -27.91
CA ARG A 99 -43.75 -9.37 -29.02
C ARG A 99 -42.85 -9.65 -30.22
N LYS A 100 -43.42 -10.19 -31.29
CA LYS A 100 -42.76 -10.49 -32.57
C LYS A 100 -41.92 -9.28 -33.04
N PRO A 101 -40.61 -9.43 -33.29
CA PRO A 101 -39.82 -8.38 -33.89
C PRO A 101 -40.18 -8.26 -35.39
N SER A 102 -40.33 -7.03 -35.87
CA SER A 102 -40.51 -6.74 -37.28
C SER A 102 -39.28 -7.16 -38.09
N ARG A 103 -39.48 -7.57 -39.33
CA ARG A 103 -38.45 -8.13 -40.25
C ARG A 103 -37.22 -7.24 -40.50
N HIS A 104 -37.22 -6.00 -40.05
CA HIS A 104 -36.10 -5.04 -40.28
C HIS A 104 -35.00 -5.09 -39.21
N SER A 105 -35.21 -5.72 -38.03
CA SER A 105 -34.17 -5.74 -37.00
C SER A 105 -33.19 -6.92 -37.14
N ALA A 106 -33.52 -7.93 -37.97
CA ALA A 106 -32.69 -9.11 -38.15
C ALA A 106 -31.43 -8.86 -39.00
N GLN A 107 -31.41 -7.81 -39.85
CA GLN A 107 -30.24 -7.54 -40.70
C GLN A 107 -29.11 -6.81 -39.98
N HIS A 108 -29.42 -6.04 -38.93
CA HIS A 108 -28.38 -5.35 -38.16
C HIS A 108 -27.70 -6.20 -37.10
N ALA A 109 -28.31 -7.32 -36.67
CA ALA A 109 -27.70 -8.21 -35.68
C ALA A 109 -26.61 -9.11 -36.29
N ALA A 110 -26.74 -9.48 -37.56
CA ALA A 110 -25.76 -10.35 -38.23
C ALA A 110 -24.44 -9.66 -38.60
N ALA A 111 -24.44 -8.32 -38.76
CA ALA A 111 -23.23 -7.56 -39.05
C ALA A 111 -22.31 -7.34 -37.83
N LYS A 112 -22.86 -7.46 -36.62
CA LYS A 112 -22.09 -7.19 -35.38
C LYS A 112 -21.35 -8.42 -34.84
N GLN A 113 -21.67 -9.62 -35.35
CA GLN A 113 -21.08 -10.87 -34.85
C GLN A 113 -19.82 -11.33 -35.62
N LYS A 114 -19.44 -10.67 -36.72
CA LYS A 114 -18.32 -11.07 -37.57
C LYS A 114 -16.99 -10.35 -37.31
N GLN A 115 -16.86 -9.56 -36.24
CA GLN A 115 -15.62 -8.83 -35.91
C GLN A 115 -15.04 -9.14 -34.52
N LEU A 116 -15.34 -10.30 -33.96
CA LEU A 116 -14.65 -10.80 -32.75
C LEU A 116 -13.61 -11.85 -33.12
N SER A 117 -12.71 -11.53 -34.03
CA SER A 117 -11.47 -12.31 -34.20
C SER A 117 -10.37 -11.72 -33.29
N THR A 118 -10.17 -12.39 -32.19
CA THR A 118 -8.89 -12.56 -31.46
C THR A 118 -7.69 -11.78 -31.97
N LYS A 119 -7.50 -10.55 -31.49
CA LYS A 119 -6.21 -9.92 -31.39
C LYS A 119 -5.75 -10.04 -29.94
N ARG A 120 -4.78 -10.91 -29.69
CA ARG A 120 -4.04 -10.91 -28.41
C ARG A 120 -3.35 -9.53 -28.28
N ILE A 121 -3.93 -8.71 -27.45
CA ILE A 121 -3.43 -7.35 -27.19
C ILE A 121 -2.23 -7.51 -26.25
N SER A 122 -1.10 -6.90 -26.59
CA SER A 122 0.09 -6.89 -25.75
C SER A 122 -0.19 -6.17 -24.42
N LEU A 123 0.53 -6.56 -23.37
CA LEU A 123 0.37 -6.00 -22.00
C LEU A 123 0.53 -4.47 -21.99
N GLU A 124 1.37 -3.94 -22.88
CA GLU A 124 1.58 -2.49 -23.07
C GLU A 124 0.38 -1.78 -23.67
N GLU A 125 -0.33 -2.41 -24.62
CA GLU A 125 -1.57 -1.89 -25.17
C GLU A 125 -2.71 -1.89 -24.14
N GLU A 126 -2.73 -2.86 -23.22
CA GLU A 126 -3.73 -2.92 -22.15
C GLU A 126 -3.51 -1.83 -21.09
N ILE A 127 -2.25 -1.54 -20.76
CA ILE A 127 -1.86 -0.42 -19.89
C ILE A 127 -2.15 0.92 -20.56
N ALA A 128 -1.86 1.03 -21.86
CA ALA A 128 -2.20 2.22 -22.64
C ALA A 128 -3.74 2.42 -22.74
N ARG A 129 -4.50 1.33 -22.93
CA ARG A 129 -5.99 1.38 -22.93
C ARG A 129 -6.56 1.75 -21.56
N ARG A 130 -5.96 1.27 -20.44
CA ARG A 130 -6.38 1.67 -19.08
C ARG A 130 -6.06 3.15 -18.81
N LYS A 131 -4.89 3.64 -19.23
CA LYS A 131 -4.55 5.08 -19.17
C LYS A 131 -5.44 5.92 -20.09
N ALA A 132 -5.73 5.44 -21.31
CA ALA A 132 -6.63 6.10 -22.22
C ALA A 132 -8.09 6.13 -21.71
N ARG A 133 -8.58 5.02 -21.11
CA ARG A 133 -9.90 4.99 -20.48
C ARG A 133 -10.00 5.95 -19.28
N ARG A 134 -8.94 6.09 -18.48
CA ARG A 134 -8.89 7.08 -17.38
C ARG A 134 -8.87 8.53 -17.91
N ARG A 135 -8.16 8.80 -19.02
CA ARG A 135 -8.18 10.11 -19.68
C ARG A 135 -9.52 10.40 -20.36
N LEU A 136 -10.11 9.42 -21.03
CA LEU A 136 -11.45 9.52 -21.62
C LEU A 136 -12.55 9.68 -20.55
N GLY A 137 -12.41 9.01 -19.37
CA GLY A 137 -13.31 9.23 -18.24
C GLY A 137 -13.24 10.66 -17.68
N ARG A 138 -12.04 11.27 -17.64
CA ARG A 138 -11.86 12.66 -17.23
C ARG A 138 -12.45 13.64 -18.26
N ILE A 139 -12.22 13.39 -19.54
CA ILE A 139 -12.79 14.20 -20.61
C ILE A 139 -14.32 14.02 -20.66
N ALA A 140 -14.82 12.81 -20.47
CA ALA A 140 -16.26 12.55 -20.38
C ALA A 140 -16.90 13.22 -19.15
N ALA A 141 -16.24 13.20 -17.99
CA ALA A 141 -16.73 13.91 -16.80
C ALA A 141 -16.74 15.44 -17.03
N LEU A 142 -15.68 16.00 -17.61
CA LEU A 142 -15.62 17.43 -17.96
C LEU A 142 -16.64 17.80 -19.05
N SER A 143 -16.84 16.94 -20.05
CA SER A 143 -17.86 17.15 -21.08
C SER A 143 -19.28 17.00 -20.52
N THR A 144 -19.49 16.10 -19.57
CA THR A 144 -20.78 15.94 -18.90
C THR A 144 -21.11 17.18 -18.06
N ILE A 145 -20.13 17.73 -17.34
CA ILE A 145 -20.31 18.99 -16.60
C ILE A 145 -20.60 20.14 -17.55
N ALA A 146 -19.86 20.22 -18.68
CA ALA A 146 -20.12 21.25 -19.70
C ALA A 146 -21.51 21.14 -20.35
N VAL A 147 -21.94 19.89 -20.64
CA VAL A 147 -23.30 19.63 -21.18
C VAL A 147 -24.35 19.95 -20.12
N ILE A 148 -24.12 19.60 -18.90
CA ILE A 148 -24.98 19.90 -17.75
C ILE A 148 -25.10 21.42 -17.60
N THR A 149 -23.98 22.16 -17.65
CA THR A 149 -24.00 23.64 -17.58
C THR A 149 -24.78 24.26 -18.77
N MET A 150 -24.61 23.71 -19.99
CA MET A 150 -25.38 24.18 -21.16
C MET A 150 -26.90 23.93 -21.03
N VAL A 151 -27.27 22.75 -20.49
CA VAL A 151 -28.71 22.43 -20.30
C VAL A 151 -29.34 23.36 -19.26
N PHE A 152 -28.65 23.71 -18.19
CA PHE A 152 -29.17 24.64 -17.19
C PHE A 152 -29.23 26.07 -17.68
N VAL A 153 -28.30 26.53 -18.50
CA VAL A 153 -28.40 27.82 -19.18
C VAL A 153 -29.61 27.84 -20.13
N ALA A 154 -29.87 26.74 -20.84
CA ALA A 154 -31.05 26.64 -21.72
C ALA A 154 -32.37 26.64 -20.93
N ILE A 155 -32.41 25.95 -19.75
CA ILE A 155 -33.56 25.97 -18.85
C ILE A 155 -33.75 27.37 -18.27
N GLY A 156 -32.69 28.07 -17.86
CA GLY A 156 -32.73 29.43 -17.33
C GLY A 156 -33.29 30.41 -18.36
N VAL A 157 -32.94 30.29 -19.65
CA VAL A 157 -33.52 31.11 -20.74
C VAL A 157 -34.99 30.82 -20.97
N TRP A 158 -35.43 29.57 -20.81
CA TRP A 158 -36.86 29.18 -20.97
C TRP A 158 -37.73 29.66 -19.79
N ILE A 159 -37.21 29.58 -18.56
CA ILE A 159 -37.89 30.05 -17.34
C ILE A 159 -37.94 31.59 -17.27
N TRP A 160 -37.02 32.31 -17.95
CA TRP A 160 -37.01 33.77 -17.99
C TRP A 160 -38.32 34.37 -18.59
N HIS A 161 -39.12 33.56 -19.26
CA HIS A 161 -40.42 34.00 -19.80
C HIS A 161 -41.56 33.91 -18.77
N VAL A 162 -41.33 33.34 -17.61
CA VAL A 162 -42.35 33.22 -16.57
C VAL A 162 -41.75 33.83 -15.28
N ASP A 163 -42.38 34.83 -14.76
CA ASP A 163 -42.15 35.70 -13.62
C ASP A 163 -41.58 34.99 -12.33
N VAL A 164 -40.29 34.52 -12.34
CA VAL A 164 -39.67 33.74 -11.24
C VAL A 164 -38.21 34.17 -10.99
N THR A 165 -37.95 35.48 -10.88
CA THR A 165 -36.60 36.01 -10.69
C THR A 165 -35.86 35.49 -9.40
N GLU A 166 -36.61 35.24 -8.34
CA GLU A 166 -36.06 34.74 -7.10
C GLU A 166 -35.64 33.25 -7.15
N GLN A 167 -36.46 32.41 -7.78
CA GLN A 167 -36.15 30.97 -7.91
C GLN A 167 -34.93 30.72 -8.81
N GLN A 168 -34.78 31.54 -9.88
CA GLN A 168 -33.58 31.48 -10.75
C GLN A 168 -32.30 31.82 -10.01
N GLY A 169 -32.34 32.71 -9.03
CA GLY A 169 -31.19 33.05 -8.18
C GLY A 169 -30.75 31.86 -7.35
N TYR A 170 -31.69 31.13 -6.74
CA TYR A 170 -31.37 29.92 -5.92
C TYR A 170 -30.91 28.74 -6.77
N GLU A 171 -31.46 28.54 -7.96
CA GLU A 171 -31.00 27.56 -8.92
C GLU A 171 -29.57 27.87 -9.41
N ALA A 172 -29.25 29.11 -9.70
CA ALA A 172 -27.91 29.55 -10.05
C ALA A 172 -26.91 29.32 -8.89
N MET A 173 -27.30 29.62 -7.63
CA MET A 173 -26.48 29.35 -6.46
C MET A 173 -26.21 27.85 -6.28
N LEU A 174 -27.20 26.99 -6.55
CA LEU A 174 -27.00 25.54 -6.53
C LEU A 174 -25.99 25.09 -7.59
N MET A 175 -26.12 25.62 -8.82
CA MET A 175 -25.19 25.29 -9.91
C MET A 175 -23.77 25.75 -9.61
N ASP A 176 -23.62 27.00 -9.13
CA ASP A 176 -22.33 27.51 -8.68
C ASP A 176 -21.72 26.64 -7.57
N SER A 177 -22.56 26.14 -6.64
CA SER A 177 -22.10 25.23 -5.59
C SER A 177 -21.59 23.91 -6.17
N ILE A 178 -22.34 23.31 -7.12
CA ILE A 178 -21.93 22.06 -7.78
C ILE A 178 -20.63 22.27 -8.57
N GLU A 179 -20.48 23.41 -9.25
CA GLU A 179 -19.25 23.74 -9.97
C GLU A 179 -18.06 23.89 -9.02
N LEU A 180 -18.21 24.57 -7.88
CA LEU A 180 -17.18 24.67 -6.86
C LEU A 180 -16.80 23.29 -6.30
N VAL A 181 -17.75 22.41 -6.05
CA VAL A 181 -17.49 21.03 -5.61
C VAL A 181 -16.64 20.31 -6.65
N SER A 182 -16.94 20.45 -7.94
CA SER A 182 -16.19 19.77 -9.00
C SER A 182 -14.71 20.21 -9.09
N GLN A 183 -14.38 21.42 -8.67
CA GLN A 183 -13.00 21.92 -8.64
C GLN A 183 -12.13 21.14 -7.65
N THR A 184 -12.72 20.46 -6.68
CA THR A 184 -11.98 19.65 -5.70
C THR A 184 -11.75 18.19 -6.13
N ASP A 185 -12.33 17.76 -7.26
CA ASP A 185 -12.31 16.36 -7.68
C ASP A 185 -10.91 15.83 -7.98
N ASP A 186 -10.06 16.64 -8.59
CA ASP A 186 -8.68 16.23 -8.93
C ASP A 186 -7.84 15.99 -7.65
N VAL A 187 -8.00 16.84 -6.62
CA VAL A 187 -7.32 16.66 -5.34
C VAL A 187 -7.84 15.42 -4.61
N ILE A 188 -9.16 15.19 -4.63
CA ILE A 188 -9.75 13.97 -4.05
C ILE A 188 -9.21 12.70 -4.75
N LEU A 189 -9.06 12.72 -6.06
CA LEU A 189 -8.49 11.59 -6.80
C LEU A 189 -7.01 11.35 -6.45
N GLN A 190 -6.25 12.41 -6.20
CA GLN A 190 -4.87 12.28 -5.71
C GLN A 190 -4.86 11.68 -4.31
N ILE A 191 -5.70 12.18 -3.42
CA ILE A 191 -5.87 11.64 -2.06
C ILE A 191 -6.24 10.15 -2.11
N ASP A 192 -7.24 9.76 -2.92
CA ASP A 192 -7.65 8.36 -3.10
C ASP A 192 -6.46 7.48 -3.52
N GLY A 193 -5.61 7.98 -4.42
CA GLY A 193 -4.40 7.28 -4.85
C GLY A 193 -3.41 7.06 -3.72
N ILE A 194 -3.14 8.10 -2.93
CA ILE A 194 -2.17 8.05 -1.82
C ILE A 194 -2.70 7.21 -0.66
N VAL A 195 -3.97 7.38 -0.27
CA VAL A 195 -4.56 6.60 0.85
C VAL A 195 -4.60 5.10 0.54
N ASN A 196 -4.76 4.73 -0.73
CA ASN A 196 -4.75 3.33 -1.15
C ASN A 196 -3.34 2.72 -1.25
N ASP A 197 -2.33 3.53 -1.50
CA ASP A 197 -0.93 3.11 -1.59
C ASP A 197 0.00 4.22 -1.05
N PRO A 198 0.06 4.38 0.29
CA PRO A 198 0.74 5.51 0.91
C PRO A 198 2.26 5.45 0.81
N PHE A 199 2.84 4.30 0.49
CA PHE A 199 4.29 4.06 0.53
C PHE A 199 4.87 3.66 -0.85
N SER A 200 4.25 4.15 -1.94
CA SER A 200 4.81 4.00 -3.29
C SER A 200 6.04 4.90 -3.50
N ASP A 201 6.93 4.51 -4.42
CA ASP A 201 8.23 5.16 -4.67
C ASP A 201 8.14 6.69 -4.90
N ASP A 202 7.06 7.17 -5.51
CA ASP A 202 6.83 8.59 -5.82
C ASP A 202 5.93 9.30 -4.77
N SER A 203 5.56 8.63 -3.68
CA SER A 203 4.52 9.09 -2.76
C SER A 203 4.89 10.36 -1.99
N LYS A 204 6.16 10.52 -1.56
CA LYS A 204 6.57 11.64 -0.66
C LYS A 204 6.28 13.02 -1.26
N LYS A 205 6.65 13.28 -2.51
CA LYS A 205 6.37 14.55 -3.18
C LYS A 205 4.87 14.75 -3.42
N SER A 206 4.19 13.68 -3.79
CA SER A 206 2.74 13.69 -4.01
C SER A 206 2.00 13.99 -2.71
N LYS A 207 2.37 13.37 -1.58
CA LYS A 207 1.82 13.64 -0.24
C LYS A 207 1.98 15.13 0.14
N GLN A 208 3.19 15.68 0.00
CA GLN A 208 3.49 17.07 0.34
C GLN A 208 2.70 18.06 -0.53
N SER A 209 2.63 17.81 -1.85
CA SER A 209 1.82 18.64 -2.75
C SER A 209 0.36 18.61 -2.35
N THR A 210 -0.22 17.41 -2.20
CA THR A 210 -1.62 17.23 -1.86
C THR A 210 -1.97 17.85 -0.50
N LEU A 211 -1.10 17.69 0.52
CA LEU A 211 -1.28 18.34 1.83
C LEU A 211 -1.35 19.87 1.70
N SER A 212 -0.54 20.46 0.83
CA SER A 212 -0.55 21.91 0.61
C SER A 212 -1.79 22.42 -0.11
N GLU A 213 -2.49 21.55 -0.87
CA GLU A 213 -3.70 21.88 -1.62
C GLU A 213 -5.00 21.70 -0.81
N ILE A 214 -4.98 20.82 0.22
CA ILE A 214 -6.16 20.53 1.06
C ILE A 214 -6.79 21.79 1.67
N PRO A 215 -6.04 22.73 2.28
CA PRO A 215 -6.64 23.93 2.88
C PRO A 215 -7.43 24.75 1.85
N GLY A 216 -6.87 24.95 0.64
CA GLY A 216 -7.54 25.65 -0.44
C GLY A 216 -8.82 24.96 -0.89
N CYS A 217 -8.81 23.63 -0.95
CA CYS A 217 -10.01 22.84 -1.28
C CYS A 217 -11.07 22.92 -0.18
N LEU A 218 -10.67 22.93 1.10
CA LEU A 218 -11.61 23.11 2.21
C LEU A 218 -12.29 24.49 2.16
N ASP A 219 -11.57 25.56 1.80
CA ASP A 219 -12.13 26.89 1.61
C ASP A 219 -13.14 26.93 0.44
N VAL A 220 -12.82 26.25 -0.66
CA VAL A 220 -13.75 26.13 -1.81
C VAL A 220 -15.00 25.36 -1.41
N LEU A 221 -14.86 24.25 -0.68
CA LEU A 221 -16.00 23.45 -0.19
C LEU A 221 -16.86 24.23 0.81
N GLU A 222 -16.27 25.09 1.66
CA GLU A 222 -17.05 25.93 2.55
C GLU A 222 -17.86 26.99 1.78
N GLN A 223 -17.28 27.61 0.75
CA GLN A 223 -18.01 28.51 -0.14
C GLN A 223 -19.18 27.79 -0.86
N ALA A 224 -18.92 26.55 -1.35
CA ALA A 224 -19.94 25.72 -1.95
C ALA A 224 -21.07 25.38 -0.97
N ASN A 225 -20.71 25.06 0.29
CA ASN A 225 -21.65 24.73 1.36
C ASN A 225 -22.61 25.90 1.67
N VAL A 226 -22.08 27.12 1.77
CA VAL A 226 -22.91 28.32 1.98
C VAL A 226 -23.94 28.45 0.85
N LYS A 227 -23.51 28.38 -0.42
CA LYS A 227 -24.39 28.49 -1.58
C LYS A 227 -25.44 27.37 -1.64
N ALA A 228 -25.03 26.13 -1.41
CA ALA A 228 -25.94 24.97 -1.40
C ALA A 228 -27.02 25.08 -0.31
N ARG A 229 -26.64 25.54 0.89
CA ARG A 229 -27.59 25.75 2.01
C ARG A 229 -28.57 26.90 1.73
N GLU A 230 -28.09 28.00 1.16
CA GLU A 230 -28.96 29.10 0.75
C GLU A 230 -29.92 28.65 -0.35
N ALA A 231 -29.46 27.92 -1.36
CA ALA A 231 -30.29 27.31 -2.37
C ALA A 231 -31.34 26.37 -1.78
N SER A 232 -30.93 25.45 -0.89
CA SER A 232 -31.85 24.51 -0.20
C SER A 232 -32.94 25.25 0.59
N ALA A 233 -32.61 26.38 1.22
CA ALA A 233 -33.57 27.17 2.02
C ALA A 233 -34.58 27.92 1.13
N GLY A 234 -34.13 28.42 -0.05
CA GLY A 234 -34.93 29.27 -0.94
C GLY A 234 -35.71 28.52 -2.00
N LEU A 235 -35.30 27.34 -2.42
CA LEU A 235 -35.95 26.54 -3.44
C LEU A 235 -37.32 26.03 -3.01
N LYS A 236 -38.32 26.21 -3.90
CA LYS A 236 -39.70 25.77 -3.68
C LYS A 236 -40.00 24.41 -4.32
N ASP A 237 -39.34 24.09 -5.41
CA ASP A 237 -39.46 22.78 -6.05
C ASP A 237 -38.85 21.69 -5.15
N PRO A 238 -39.65 20.70 -4.69
CA PRO A 238 -39.15 19.67 -3.78
C PRO A 238 -38.03 18.82 -4.39
N THR A 239 -38.02 18.61 -5.70
CA THR A 239 -37.01 17.82 -6.38
C THR A 239 -35.68 18.58 -6.41
N VAL A 240 -35.69 19.84 -6.82
CA VAL A 240 -34.46 20.67 -6.86
C VAL A 240 -33.94 20.94 -5.46
N LYS A 241 -34.82 21.10 -4.48
CA LYS A 241 -34.48 21.22 -3.07
C LYS A 241 -33.79 19.96 -2.54
N ASP A 242 -34.25 18.77 -2.93
CA ASP A 242 -33.60 17.52 -2.57
C ASP A 242 -32.18 17.44 -3.13
N ILE A 243 -31.97 17.87 -4.39
CA ILE A 243 -30.64 17.96 -5.00
C ILE A 243 -29.73 18.93 -4.23
N ALA A 244 -30.26 20.09 -3.79
CA ALA A 244 -29.50 21.01 -2.96
C ALA A 244 -29.08 20.36 -1.61
N ASN A 245 -29.96 19.57 -1.00
CA ASN A 245 -29.65 18.81 0.22
C ASN A 245 -28.58 17.73 -0.05
N GLN A 246 -28.70 16.99 -1.15
CA GLN A 246 -27.67 16.01 -1.55
C GLN A 246 -26.31 16.67 -1.81
N THR A 247 -26.32 17.88 -2.37
CA THR A 247 -25.09 18.68 -2.55
C THR A 247 -24.48 19.05 -1.19
N VAL A 248 -25.28 19.46 -0.21
CA VAL A 248 -24.80 19.73 1.16
C VAL A 248 -24.20 18.47 1.80
N ILE A 249 -24.83 17.30 1.62
CA ILE A 249 -24.32 16.01 2.13
C ILE A 249 -22.99 15.65 1.45
N SER A 250 -22.90 15.76 0.14
CA SER A 250 -21.68 15.51 -0.62
C SER A 250 -20.53 16.42 -0.13
N ILE A 251 -20.80 17.72 0.04
CA ILE A 251 -19.81 18.69 0.54
C ILE A 251 -19.33 18.30 1.95
N ALA A 252 -20.25 18.00 2.86
CA ALA A 252 -19.89 17.62 4.22
C ALA A 252 -19.05 16.34 4.27
N ALA A 253 -19.38 15.35 3.42
CA ALA A 253 -18.61 14.13 3.29
C ALA A 253 -17.20 14.42 2.74
N ARG A 254 -17.07 15.26 1.71
CA ARG A 254 -15.78 15.67 1.12
C ARG A 254 -14.92 16.47 2.10
N GLN A 255 -15.51 17.38 2.89
CA GLN A 255 -14.78 18.09 3.95
C GLN A 255 -14.23 17.12 4.99
N ALA A 256 -15.04 16.16 5.45
CA ALA A 256 -14.59 15.12 6.38
C ALA A 256 -13.49 14.24 5.79
N MET A 257 -13.61 13.84 4.52
CA MET A 257 -12.55 13.10 3.81
C MET A 257 -11.24 13.86 3.78
N MET A 258 -11.25 15.14 3.42
CA MET A 258 -10.04 15.97 3.35
C MET A 258 -9.38 16.15 4.71
N GLN A 259 -10.17 16.30 5.78
CA GLN A 259 -9.64 16.36 7.15
C GLN A 259 -8.97 15.05 7.55
N GLN A 260 -9.64 13.92 7.31
CA GLN A 260 -9.08 12.58 7.58
C GLN A 260 -7.86 12.28 6.72
N ALA A 261 -7.88 12.69 5.45
CA ALA A 261 -6.76 12.55 4.53
C ALA A 261 -5.55 13.37 4.99
N SER A 262 -5.76 14.59 5.46
CA SER A 262 -4.66 15.42 6.00
C SER A 262 -3.93 14.69 7.12
N GLU A 263 -4.66 14.07 8.05
CA GLU A 263 -4.08 13.28 9.14
C GLU A 263 -3.35 12.03 8.63
N LEU A 264 -3.95 11.28 7.69
CA LEU A 264 -3.34 10.09 7.10
C LEU A 264 -2.07 10.40 6.31
N LEU A 265 -2.08 11.47 5.51
CA LEU A 265 -0.93 11.88 4.70
C LEU A 265 0.20 12.38 5.58
N ASP A 266 -0.09 13.20 6.59
CA ASP A 266 0.91 13.70 7.54
C ASP A 266 1.55 12.55 8.31
N ALA A 267 0.73 11.64 8.86
CA ALA A 267 1.22 10.45 9.55
C ALA A 267 2.07 9.57 8.63
N SER A 268 1.67 9.38 7.38
CA SER A 268 2.45 8.57 6.44
C SER A 268 3.79 9.20 6.05
N LEU A 269 3.90 10.54 6.06
CA LEU A 269 5.17 11.25 5.89
C LEU A 269 6.10 11.06 7.09
N GLN A 270 5.55 11.13 8.31
CA GLN A 270 6.31 10.88 9.54
C GLN A 270 6.83 9.44 9.58
N VAL A 271 6.02 8.47 9.11
CA VAL A 271 6.43 7.07 8.98
C VAL A 271 7.56 6.90 7.95
N ASP A 272 7.49 7.56 6.79
CA ASP A 272 8.58 7.54 5.81
C ASP A 272 9.88 8.11 6.41
N GLU A 273 9.80 9.19 7.20
CA GLU A 273 10.96 9.82 7.84
C GLU A 273 11.54 8.91 8.94
N ALA A 274 10.69 8.28 9.74
CA ALA A 274 11.12 7.32 10.75
C ALA A 274 11.75 6.08 10.13
N ALA A 275 11.15 5.52 9.09
CA ALA A 275 11.70 4.39 8.36
C ALA A 275 13.10 4.70 7.78
N GLN A 276 13.25 5.87 7.15
CA GLN A 276 14.53 6.31 6.61
C GLN A 276 15.60 6.46 7.70
N LEU A 277 15.25 7.07 8.84
CA LEU A 277 16.17 7.23 9.97
C LEU A 277 16.60 5.87 10.53
N CYS A 278 15.66 4.93 10.68
CA CYS A 278 15.97 3.57 11.11
C CYS A 278 16.89 2.86 10.10
N GLN A 279 16.65 3.04 8.80
CA GLN A 279 17.48 2.51 7.74
C GLN A 279 18.91 3.09 7.77
N ASP A 280 19.03 4.38 8.04
CA ASP A 280 20.34 5.05 8.19
C ASP A 280 21.12 4.45 9.38
N ILE A 281 20.46 4.24 10.53
CA ILE A 281 21.08 3.57 11.69
C ILE A 281 21.48 2.14 11.31
N TRP A 282 20.61 1.42 10.62
CA TRP A 282 20.88 0.04 10.20
C TRP A 282 22.02 -0.07 9.20
N SER A 283 22.21 0.93 8.34
CA SER A 283 23.34 0.97 7.40
C SER A 283 24.68 0.99 8.14
N VAL A 284 24.78 1.67 9.28
CA VAL A 284 26.00 1.68 10.12
C VAL A 284 26.24 0.31 10.74
N VAL A 285 25.19 -0.44 11.09
CA VAL A 285 25.32 -1.83 11.55
C VAL A 285 25.91 -2.72 10.46
N LEU A 286 25.45 -2.54 9.21
CA LEU A 286 26.00 -3.29 8.07
C LEU A 286 27.47 -2.92 7.79
N ASP A 287 27.81 -1.64 7.92
CA ASP A 287 29.20 -1.17 7.81
C ASP A 287 30.09 -1.78 8.91
N ALA A 288 29.57 -1.93 10.15
CA ALA A 288 30.27 -2.59 11.24
C ALA A 288 30.50 -4.08 10.94
N ASP A 289 29.53 -4.74 10.33
CA ASP A 289 29.68 -6.13 9.87
C ASP A 289 30.76 -6.24 8.80
N ASP A 290 30.84 -5.30 7.85
CA ASP A 290 31.88 -5.27 6.83
C ASP A 290 33.27 -5.08 7.44
N VAL A 291 33.40 -4.20 8.45
CA VAL A 291 34.65 -4.00 9.19
C VAL A 291 35.05 -5.27 9.95
N THR A 292 34.08 -6.00 10.55
CA THR A 292 34.34 -7.30 11.21
C THR A 292 34.86 -8.32 10.19
N HIS A 293 34.30 -8.36 8.99
CA HIS A 293 34.79 -9.23 7.93
C HIS A 293 36.24 -8.90 7.51
N VAL A 294 36.62 -7.63 7.51
CA VAL A 294 38.02 -7.22 7.27
C VAL A 294 38.91 -7.70 8.42
N ALA A 295 38.47 -7.59 9.68
CA ALA A 295 39.21 -8.04 10.84
C ALA A 295 39.56 -9.54 10.74
N SER A 296 38.58 -10.36 10.33
CA SER A 296 38.82 -11.81 10.20
C SER A 296 39.88 -12.17 9.16
N LYS A 297 39.88 -11.45 8.03
CA LYS A 297 40.92 -11.67 7.01
C LYS A 297 42.30 -11.31 7.51
N LEU A 298 42.42 -10.38 8.45
CA LEU A 298 43.68 -10.04 9.09
C LEU A 298 44.17 -11.16 10.02
N VAL A 299 43.25 -11.82 10.74
CA VAL A 299 43.60 -13.04 11.51
C VAL A 299 44.10 -14.15 10.60
N GLU A 300 43.41 -14.40 9.48
CA GLU A 300 43.83 -15.38 8.46
C GLU A 300 45.23 -15.05 7.89
N ALA A 301 45.57 -13.75 7.82
CA ALA A 301 46.89 -13.27 7.37
C ALA A 301 47.94 -13.23 8.47
N ASP A 302 47.69 -13.79 9.66
CA ASP A 302 48.57 -13.82 10.84
C ASP A 302 48.89 -12.39 11.39
N ASP A 303 47.92 -11.47 11.27
CA ASP A 303 47.97 -10.10 11.78
C ASP A 303 46.90 -9.84 12.87
N PRO A 304 47.08 -10.41 14.11
CA PRO A 304 46.11 -10.21 15.18
C PRO A 304 46.03 -8.75 15.67
N ALA A 305 47.12 -7.98 15.53
CA ALA A 305 47.10 -6.57 15.92
C ALA A 305 46.21 -5.74 15.00
N GLY A 306 46.32 -5.94 13.68
CA GLY A 306 45.45 -5.34 12.70
C GLY A 306 43.99 -5.79 12.84
N SER A 307 43.77 -7.10 13.12
CA SER A 307 42.45 -7.67 13.43
C SER A 307 41.81 -6.96 14.62
N LYS A 308 42.52 -6.87 15.75
CA LYS A 308 42.05 -6.20 16.96
C LYS A 308 41.63 -4.75 16.69
N GLU A 309 42.47 -3.98 15.95
CA GLU A 309 42.13 -2.59 15.61
C GLU A 309 40.81 -2.51 14.84
N LYS A 310 40.61 -3.40 13.85
CA LYS A 310 39.37 -3.45 13.07
C LYS A 310 38.17 -3.90 13.89
N THR A 311 38.34 -4.92 14.73
CA THR A 311 37.27 -5.39 15.63
C THR A 311 36.87 -4.30 16.63
N GLN A 312 37.82 -3.53 17.17
CA GLN A 312 37.52 -2.38 18.01
C GLN A 312 36.77 -1.28 17.24
N GLN A 313 37.08 -1.08 15.96
CA GLN A 313 36.35 -0.15 15.12
C GLN A 313 34.90 -0.63 14.92
N ALA A 314 34.69 -1.90 14.58
CA ALA A 314 33.35 -2.49 14.42
C ALA A 314 32.56 -2.41 15.74
N ASN A 315 33.17 -2.76 16.87
CA ASN A 315 32.53 -2.71 18.18
C ASN A 315 32.04 -1.30 18.55
N ARG A 316 32.79 -0.25 18.19
CA ARG A 316 32.33 1.13 18.37
C ARG A 316 31.10 1.42 17.51
N LEU A 317 31.13 1.04 16.23
CA LEU A 317 30.00 1.25 15.32
C LEU A 317 28.74 0.54 15.82
N PHE A 318 28.86 -0.73 16.27
CA PHE A 318 27.75 -1.46 16.87
C PHE A 318 27.22 -0.79 18.13
N THR A 319 28.11 -0.32 19.02
CA THR A 319 27.73 0.33 20.28
C THR A 319 27.00 1.64 20.03
N ASP A 320 27.50 2.44 19.09
CA ASP A 320 26.88 3.71 18.71
C ASP A 320 25.51 3.48 18.04
N SER A 321 25.42 2.50 17.13
CA SER A 321 24.16 2.13 16.49
C SER A 321 23.15 1.58 17.51
N LEU A 322 23.58 0.77 18.49
CA LEU A 322 22.71 0.28 19.55
C LEU A 322 22.13 1.42 20.39
N ALA A 323 22.96 2.41 20.74
CA ALA A 323 22.51 3.57 21.51
C ALA A 323 21.49 4.40 20.72
N GLN A 324 21.74 4.61 19.42
CA GLN A 324 20.81 5.30 18.54
C GLN A 324 19.51 4.52 18.36
N LEU A 325 19.58 3.19 18.13
CA LEU A 325 18.40 2.35 17.95
C LEU A 325 17.56 2.29 19.23
N LYS A 326 18.15 2.27 20.42
CA LYS A 326 17.43 2.33 21.70
C LYS A 326 16.73 3.67 21.90
N THR A 327 17.37 4.79 21.50
CA THR A 327 16.74 6.10 21.55
C THR A 327 15.57 6.16 20.56
N PHE A 328 15.79 5.69 19.34
CA PHE A 328 14.78 5.61 18.29
C PHE A 328 13.58 4.75 18.73
N GLN A 329 13.82 3.58 19.33
CA GLN A 329 12.75 2.71 19.84
C GLN A 329 11.92 3.37 20.95
N ALA A 330 12.52 4.25 21.76
CA ALA A 330 11.79 4.99 22.78
C ALA A 330 10.85 6.06 22.19
N GLU A 331 11.21 6.62 21.04
CA GLU A 331 10.43 7.61 20.29
C GLU A 331 9.36 6.94 19.40
N HIS A 332 9.61 5.70 18.92
CA HIS A 332 8.78 4.92 18.02
C HIS A 332 8.41 3.57 18.64
N ALA A 333 7.71 3.61 19.77
CA ALA A 333 7.34 2.42 20.54
C ALA A 333 6.34 1.49 19.80
N GLU A 334 5.67 2.00 18.78
CA GLU A 334 4.74 1.26 17.91
C GLU A 334 5.45 0.29 16.96
N VAL A 335 6.77 0.45 16.75
CA VAL A 335 7.58 -0.41 15.86
C VAL A 335 8.39 -1.40 16.69
N GLU A 336 8.26 -2.70 16.42
CA GLU A 336 8.94 -3.75 17.17
C GLU A 336 10.39 -3.95 16.66
N LEU A 337 11.39 -3.41 17.37
CA LEU A 337 12.80 -3.49 17.03
C LEU A 337 13.63 -4.35 18.00
N SER A 338 13.00 -5.10 18.89
CA SER A 338 13.70 -5.90 19.92
C SER A 338 14.65 -6.93 19.31
N VAL A 339 14.29 -7.55 18.18
CA VAL A 339 15.16 -8.52 17.49
C VAL A 339 16.41 -7.82 16.92
N ALA A 340 16.26 -6.62 16.35
CA ALA A 340 17.38 -5.84 15.84
C ALA A 340 18.33 -5.41 16.96
N THR A 341 17.76 -4.95 18.08
CA THR A 341 18.51 -4.61 19.30
C THR A 341 19.29 -5.80 19.83
N ALA A 342 18.63 -6.97 19.98
CA ALA A 342 19.28 -8.19 20.45
C ALA A 342 20.39 -8.68 19.51
N TYR A 343 20.19 -8.53 18.18
CA TYR A 343 21.23 -8.83 17.20
C TYR A 343 22.49 -7.99 17.43
N ILE A 344 22.34 -6.67 17.54
CA ILE A 344 23.48 -5.76 17.75
C ILE A 344 24.17 -6.06 19.09
N GLU A 345 23.41 -6.34 20.15
CA GLU A 345 23.98 -6.71 21.46
C GLU A 345 24.85 -7.97 21.35
N LYS A 346 24.40 -8.98 20.59
CA LYS A 346 25.22 -10.19 20.36
C LYS A 346 26.44 -9.92 19.49
N ARG A 347 26.37 -8.99 18.54
CA ARG A 347 27.54 -8.58 17.74
C ARG A 347 28.58 -7.85 18.61
N ILE A 348 28.16 -7.03 19.56
CA ILE A 348 29.03 -6.36 20.52
C ILE A 348 29.71 -7.42 21.43
N GLU A 349 28.96 -8.39 21.92
CA GLU A 349 29.48 -9.49 22.74
C GLU A 349 30.53 -10.29 21.96
N ALA A 350 30.22 -10.71 20.74
CA ALA A 350 31.15 -11.41 19.86
C ALA A 350 32.43 -10.60 19.60
N ALA A 351 32.29 -9.30 19.29
CA ALA A 351 33.43 -8.42 19.11
C ALA A 351 34.31 -8.30 20.35
N GLY A 352 33.72 -8.36 21.54
CA GLY A 352 34.46 -8.42 22.82
C GLY A 352 35.33 -9.65 22.93
N TYR A 353 34.78 -10.83 22.60
CA TYR A 353 35.53 -12.08 22.59
C TYR A 353 36.62 -12.15 21.52
N ALA A 354 36.33 -11.59 20.31
CA ALA A 354 37.32 -11.49 19.25
C ALA A 354 38.51 -10.61 19.64
N ILE A 355 38.28 -9.47 20.29
CA ILE A 355 39.32 -8.59 20.82
C ILE A 355 40.17 -9.33 21.86
N ALA A 356 39.52 -10.07 22.77
CA ALA A 356 40.23 -10.84 23.79
C ALA A 356 41.05 -12.00 23.19
N ALA A 357 40.53 -12.65 22.12
CA ALA A 357 41.25 -13.68 21.39
C ALA A 357 42.51 -13.10 20.70
N ASP A 358 42.37 -11.95 20.05
CA ASP A 358 43.48 -11.25 19.42
C ASP A 358 44.56 -10.83 20.43
N ASP A 359 44.15 -10.34 21.61
CA ASP A 359 45.08 -10.01 22.71
C ASP A 359 45.85 -11.26 23.17
N ALA A 360 45.14 -12.37 23.36
CA ALA A 360 45.80 -13.63 23.74
C ALA A 360 46.76 -14.14 22.67
N LEU A 361 46.46 -13.94 21.37
CA LEU A 361 47.38 -14.27 20.27
C LEU A 361 48.64 -13.38 20.28
N ILE A 362 48.47 -12.08 20.50
CA ILE A 362 49.58 -11.11 20.62
C ILE A 362 50.49 -11.52 21.79
N ASP A 363 49.90 -11.91 22.92
CA ASP A 363 50.59 -12.36 24.12
C ASP A 363 51.11 -13.81 24.01
N ARG A 364 50.89 -14.47 22.88
CA ARG A 364 51.24 -15.86 22.62
C ARG A 364 50.60 -16.86 23.58
N ASN A 365 49.45 -16.52 24.19
CA ASN A 365 48.66 -17.37 25.04
C ASN A 365 47.65 -18.17 24.22
N LYS A 366 48.08 -19.28 23.67
CA LYS A 366 47.26 -20.10 22.77
C LYS A 366 46.02 -20.68 23.43
N GLU A 367 46.12 -21.08 24.73
CA GLU A 367 45.00 -21.67 25.46
C GLU A 367 43.86 -20.64 25.62
N GLU A 368 44.19 -19.43 26.04
CA GLU A 368 43.25 -18.36 26.21
C GLU A 368 42.62 -17.96 24.86
N ALA A 369 43.44 -17.83 23.82
CA ALA A 369 42.96 -17.53 22.47
C ALA A 369 41.90 -18.53 21.98
N LEU A 370 42.09 -19.83 22.25
CA LEU A 370 41.13 -20.87 21.91
C LEU A 370 39.81 -20.71 22.67
N VAL A 371 39.89 -20.47 24.00
CA VAL A 371 38.68 -20.27 24.83
C VAL A 371 37.89 -19.05 24.36
N GLN A 372 38.56 -17.93 24.11
CA GLN A 372 37.89 -16.72 23.62
C GLN A 372 37.27 -16.91 22.22
N ASN A 373 37.95 -17.66 21.35
CA ASN A 373 37.42 -17.99 20.03
C ASN A 373 36.20 -18.91 20.11
N ASP A 374 36.13 -19.85 21.05
CA ASP A 374 34.95 -20.68 21.25
C ASP A 374 33.76 -19.85 21.70
N TRP A 375 33.93 -18.91 22.64
CA TRP A 375 32.87 -17.95 23.04
C TRP A 375 32.48 -17.03 21.91
N TYR A 376 33.43 -16.55 21.11
CA TYR A 376 33.15 -15.80 19.89
C TYR A 376 32.24 -16.59 18.96
N ASN A 377 32.54 -17.84 18.67
CA ASN A 377 31.76 -18.69 17.78
C ASN A 377 30.35 -18.97 18.33
N GLU A 378 30.19 -19.08 19.64
CA GLU A 378 28.87 -19.21 20.28
C GLU A 378 28.06 -17.94 20.10
N ALA A 379 28.61 -16.77 20.41
CA ALA A 379 27.95 -15.47 20.24
C ALA A 379 27.59 -15.19 18.78
N GLU A 380 28.47 -15.52 17.82
CA GLU A 380 28.20 -15.43 16.39
C GLU A 380 27.05 -16.35 15.95
N THR A 381 26.98 -17.55 16.51
CA THR A 381 25.87 -18.48 16.21
C THR A 381 24.53 -17.94 16.72
N GLU A 382 24.51 -17.30 17.88
CA GLU A 382 23.33 -16.65 18.42
C GLU A 382 22.95 -15.41 17.59
N ALA A 383 23.92 -14.56 17.23
CA ALA A 383 23.72 -13.42 16.35
C ALA A 383 23.13 -13.86 14.99
N ALA A 384 23.65 -14.93 14.41
CA ALA A 384 23.14 -15.52 13.19
C ALA A 384 21.68 -15.99 13.31
N THR A 385 21.33 -16.58 14.45
CA THR A 385 19.96 -16.99 14.74
C THR A 385 19.02 -15.80 14.84
N LEU A 386 19.46 -14.68 15.38
CA LEU A 386 18.72 -13.42 15.43
C LEU A 386 18.63 -12.79 14.06
N ALA A 387 19.72 -12.77 13.29
CA ALA A 387 19.72 -12.26 11.92
C ALA A 387 18.69 -12.95 11.01
N MET A 388 18.47 -14.26 11.20
CA MET A 388 17.42 -14.99 10.46
C MET A 388 16.00 -14.58 10.83
N LYS A 389 15.80 -13.97 11.98
CA LYS A 389 14.50 -13.47 12.45
C LYS A 389 14.25 -12.01 12.05
N LEU A 390 15.30 -11.29 11.65
CA LEU A 390 15.17 -9.93 11.17
C LEU A 390 14.29 -9.91 9.92
N PRO A 391 13.44 -8.87 9.77
CA PRO A 391 12.66 -8.71 8.56
C PRO A 391 13.61 -8.50 7.38
N SER A 392 13.18 -8.98 6.23
CA SER A 392 13.94 -8.79 4.99
C SER A 392 13.93 -7.32 4.51
N ASP A 393 13.10 -6.49 5.12
CA ASP A 393 12.82 -5.11 4.77
C ASP A 393 12.36 -4.38 6.04
N MET A 394 13.22 -3.48 6.53
CA MET A 394 12.92 -2.72 7.74
C MET A 394 11.74 -1.78 7.54
N ASP A 395 11.59 -1.20 6.34
CA ASP A 395 10.51 -0.27 6.02
C ASP A 395 9.14 -0.92 6.24
N LYS A 396 9.05 -2.23 5.98
CA LYS A 396 7.80 -2.99 6.18
C LYS A 396 7.29 -2.96 7.62
N LEU A 397 8.17 -2.92 8.62
CA LEU A 397 7.76 -2.81 10.03
C LEU A 397 6.98 -1.52 10.28
N PHE A 398 7.45 -0.44 9.70
CA PHE A 398 6.84 0.88 9.81
C PHE A 398 5.51 0.95 9.06
N HIS A 399 5.44 0.38 7.85
CA HIS A 399 4.22 0.34 7.05
C HIS A 399 3.14 -0.54 7.68
N ASP A 400 3.52 -1.67 8.29
CA ASP A 400 2.60 -2.55 9.00
C ASP A 400 2.06 -1.83 10.27
N ALA A 401 2.93 -1.16 11.05
CA ALA A 401 2.54 -0.39 12.22
C ALA A 401 1.58 0.76 11.87
N TYR A 402 1.87 1.51 10.80
CA TYR A 402 0.96 2.53 10.27
C TYR A 402 -0.40 1.94 9.90
N SER A 403 -0.39 0.83 9.17
CA SER A 403 -1.62 0.20 8.70
C SER A 403 -2.50 -0.30 9.86
N GLU A 404 -1.90 -0.76 10.94
CA GLU A 404 -2.59 -1.16 12.15
C GLU A 404 -3.14 0.06 12.91
N GLN A 405 -2.29 1.03 13.20
CA GLN A 405 -2.62 2.23 13.97
C GLN A 405 -3.72 3.06 13.30
N TYR A 406 -3.65 3.27 12.00
CA TYR A 406 -4.58 4.11 11.25
C TYR A 406 -5.72 3.35 10.55
N SER A 407 -5.88 2.04 10.81
CA SER A 407 -6.93 1.22 10.17
C SER A 407 -8.34 1.78 10.34
N SER A 408 -8.65 2.36 11.51
CA SER A 408 -9.95 2.96 11.79
C SER A 408 -10.19 4.24 10.99
N LEU A 409 -9.15 5.06 10.84
CA LEU A 409 -9.22 6.32 10.11
C LEU A 409 -9.32 6.08 8.59
N ILE A 410 -8.58 5.08 8.06
CA ILE A 410 -8.69 4.63 6.68
C ILE A 410 -10.12 4.15 6.37
N LYS A 411 -10.72 3.38 7.27
CA LYS A 411 -12.11 2.93 7.11
C LYS A 411 -13.10 4.09 7.18
N ALA A 412 -12.87 5.07 8.06
CA ALA A 412 -13.70 6.27 8.15
C ALA A 412 -13.63 7.10 6.88
N TYR A 413 -12.42 7.28 6.31
CA TYR A 413 -12.22 7.92 5.02
C TYR A 413 -13.00 7.19 3.91
N ALA A 414 -12.86 5.88 3.81
CA ALA A 414 -13.56 5.08 2.81
C ALA A 414 -15.10 5.18 2.96
N ALA A 415 -15.62 5.23 4.17
CA ALA A 415 -17.05 5.42 4.43
C ALA A 415 -17.53 6.80 3.95
N LYS A 416 -16.77 7.87 4.21
CA LYS A 416 -17.08 9.22 3.74
C LYS A 416 -16.97 9.32 2.21
N ARG A 417 -16.00 8.62 1.62
CA ARG A 417 -15.87 8.51 0.15
C ARG A 417 -17.10 7.87 -0.50
N ALA A 418 -17.63 6.82 0.13
CA ALA A 418 -18.85 6.15 -0.34
C ALA A 418 -20.09 7.05 -0.18
N GLU A 419 -20.19 7.80 0.93
CA GLU A 419 -21.27 8.75 1.19
C GLU A 419 -21.29 9.87 0.13
N ALA A 420 -20.14 10.50 -0.13
CA ALA A 420 -19.99 11.49 -1.20
C ALA A 420 -20.39 10.92 -2.56
N GLY A 421 -19.88 9.73 -2.91
CA GLY A 421 -20.18 9.06 -4.17
C GLY A 421 -21.67 8.75 -4.37
N THR A 422 -22.37 8.41 -3.28
CA THR A 422 -23.82 8.17 -3.30
C THR A 422 -24.59 9.44 -3.60
N SER A 423 -24.27 10.55 -2.94
CA SER A 423 -24.90 11.86 -3.16
C SER A 423 -24.59 12.39 -4.57
N ASP A 424 -23.35 12.25 -5.02
CA ASP A 424 -22.93 12.64 -6.37
C ASP A 424 -23.67 11.85 -7.47
N ALA A 425 -23.99 10.58 -7.22
CA ALA A 425 -24.77 9.77 -8.15
C ALA A 425 -26.20 10.30 -8.29
N VAL A 426 -26.85 10.68 -7.18
CA VAL A 426 -28.19 11.27 -7.19
C VAL A 426 -28.19 12.61 -7.94
N ILE A 427 -27.20 13.46 -7.68
CA ILE A 427 -27.04 14.74 -8.38
C ILE A 427 -26.87 14.52 -9.88
N ARG A 428 -26.03 13.60 -10.31
CA ARG A 428 -25.79 13.27 -11.73
C ARG A 428 -27.03 12.69 -12.41
N ASP A 429 -27.76 11.81 -11.74
CA ASP A 429 -28.99 11.22 -12.28
C ASP A 429 -30.06 12.29 -12.53
N TYR A 430 -30.22 13.23 -11.61
CA TYR A 430 -31.11 14.36 -11.76
C TYR A 430 -30.71 15.23 -12.95
N LEU A 431 -29.43 15.63 -13.04
CA LEU A 431 -28.93 16.48 -14.10
C LEU A 431 -28.99 15.78 -15.47
N GLY A 432 -28.76 14.45 -15.52
CA GLY A 432 -28.91 13.67 -16.75
C GLY A 432 -30.37 13.48 -17.21
N ALA A 433 -31.33 13.54 -16.31
CA ALA A 433 -32.76 13.49 -16.65
C ALA A 433 -33.26 14.80 -17.22
N GLN A 434 -32.69 15.93 -16.87
CA GLN A 434 -33.03 17.27 -17.39
C GLN A 434 -32.51 17.50 -18.83
N GLY A 435 -31.49 16.71 -19.27
CA GLY A 435 -30.89 16.79 -20.61
C GLY A 435 -31.59 15.95 -21.69
N LYS A 436 -32.71 15.28 -21.36
CA LYS A 436 -33.56 14.53 -22.30
C LYS A 436 -34.84 15.27 -22.57
#